data_bf0c4c417e9c71e90d1397e03c124daf
#
_entry.id   bf0c4c417e9c71e90d1397e03c124daf
#
_cell.length_a   1.000
_cell.length_b   1.000
_cell.length_c   1.000
_cell.angle_alpha   90.00
_cell.angle_beta   90.00
_cell.angle_gamma   90.00
#
_symmetry.space_group_name_H-M   'P 1'
#
loop_
_entity.id
_entity.type
_entity.pdbx_description
1 polymer ?
#
loop_
_entity_poly.entity_id
_entity_poly.type
_entity_poly.pdbx_seq_one_letter_code
_entity_poly.pdbx_strand_id
1 'polypeptide(L)'
;MIIIIDDATIKWDDELIAWYREELARLVAASKYKDKLHINTVTLTTFWNEVLVGEPIVINVIRYGVALIDFGGFFETLKILLARGRIRPSAEAIYNALQRAPMHLGRAKYAVLASIDSSYWAMVDSSHAALMASGKTPPSPEYIPDMLTETFVKKGKLNIKFVEWFKEIYALAHYISHGEISELSGKEIEIYRERADQFVGEMASLVTKLS
;
A
#
# COMPACT_ATOMS: atom_id res chain seq x y z
N MET A 1 -9.96 -17.86 -6.50
CA MET A 1 -11.15 -18.69 -6.18
C MET A 1 -12.05 -17.91 -5.26
N ILE A 2 -13.38 -18.03 -5.40
CA ILE A 2 -14.35 -17.40 -4.50
C ILE A 2 -15.13 -18.50 -3.83
N ILE A 3 -15.32 -18.38 -2.51
CA ILE A 3 -16.16 -19.24 -1.71
C ILE A 3 -17.36 -18.40 -1.26
N ILE A 4 -18.57 -18.85 -1.63
CA ILE A 4 -19.81 -18.20 -1.17
C ILE A 4 -20.33 -19.04 -0.01
N ILE A 5 -20.40 -18.45 1.19
CA ILE A 5 -20.86 -19.13 2.40
C ILE A 5 -22.31 -18.78 2.69
N ASP A 6 -23.08 -19.76 3.14
CA ASP A 6 -24.48 -19.59 3.48
C ASP A 6 -24.64 -18.91 4.84
N ASP A 7 -24.97 -17.62 4.83
CA ASP A 7 -25.33 -16.85 6.01
C ASP A 7 -26.84 -16.56 6.09
N ALA A 8 -27.61 -17.08 5.16
CA ALA A 8 -29.06 -16.97 5.18
C ALA A 8 -29.72 -18.05 6.07
N THR A 9 -29.16 -19.26 6.09
CA THR A 9 -29.66 -20.36 6.89
C THR A 9 -28.77 -20.72 8.07
N ILE A 10 -27.49 -20.35 8.03
CA ILE A 10 -26.51 -20.64 9.08
C ILE A 10 -26.11 -19.33 9.77
N LYS A 11 -26.26 -19.29 11.09
CA LYS A 11 -25.76 -18.16 11.88
C LYS A 11 -24.24 -18.28 12.05
N TRP A 12 -23.52 -17.31 11.51
CA TRP A 12 -22.06 -17.20 11.64
C TRP A 12 -21.74 -16.33 12.86
N ASP A 13 -21.40 -16.95 13.98
CA ASP A 13 -20.86 -16.29 15.16
C ASP A 13 -19.33 -16.19 15.10
N ASP A 14 -18.74 -15.49 16.05
CA ASP A 14 -17.29 -15.24 16.07
C ASP A 14 -16.47 -16.53 16.17
N GLU A 15 -17.00 -17.55 16.88
CA GLU A 15 -16.33 -18.85 17.05
C GLU A 15 -16.30 -19.62 15.73
N LEU A 16 -17.42 -19.69 15.02
CA LEU A 16 -17.51 -20.34 13.70
C LEU A 16 -16.66 -19.62 12.65
N ILE A 17 -16.63 -18.27 12.68
CA ILE A 17 -15.80 -17.48 11.79
C ILE A 17 -14.31 -17.76 12.06
N ALA A 18 -13.89 -17.78 13.32
CA ALA A 18 -12.52 -18.07 13.70
C ALA A 18 -12.10 -19.48 13.25
N TRP A 19 -12.91 -20.49 13.55
CA TRP A 19 -12.69 -21.87 13.11
C TRP A 19 -12.59 -21.98 11.58
N TYR A 20 -13.50 -21.37 10.85
CA TYR A 20 -13.49 -21.39 9.39
C TYR A 20 -12.19 -20.78 8.83
N ARG A 21 -11.74 -19.65 9.36
CA ARG A 21 -10.50 -18.98 8.91
C ARG A 21 -9.27 -19.85 9.17
N GLU A 22 -9.19 -20.46 10.34
CA GLU A 22 -8.09 -21.34 10.71
C GLU A 22 -8.05 -22.58 9.81
N GLU A 23 -9.19 -23.23 9.62
CA GLU A 23 -9.29 -24.44 8.79
C GLU A 23 -8.97 -24.13 7.33
N LEU A 24 -9.48 -23.03 6.78
CA LEU A 24 -9.16 -22.59 5.42
C LEU A 24 -7.66 -22.32 5.26
N ALA A 25 -7.04 -21.62 6.22
CA ALA A 25 -5.61 -21.35 6.20
C ALA A 25 -4.80 -22.64 6.25
N ARG A 26 -5.20 -23.62 7.09
CA ARG A 26 -4.57 -24.95 7.20
C ARG A 26 -4.64 -25.71 5.88
N LEU A 27 -5.81 -25.73 5.24
CA LEU A 27 -6.01 -26.42 3.96
C LEU A 27 -5.20 -25.78 2.82
N VAL A 28 -5.15 -24.44 2.78
CA VAL A 28 -4.34 -23.72 1.79
C VAL A 28 -2.85 -23.99 2.00
N ALA A 29 -2.37 -23.94 3.24
CA ALA A 29 -0.96 -24.20 3.57
C ALA A 29 -0.52 -25.64 3.21
N ALA A 30 -1.43 -26.62 3.36
CA ALA A 30 -1.17 -28.00 2.97
C ALA A 30 -1.24 -28.25 1.46
N SER A 31 -1.74 -27.31 0.68
CA SER A 31 -1.89 -27.45 -0.77
C SER A 31 -0.55 -27.26 -1.49
N LYS A 32 -0.26 -28.11 -2.48
CA LYS A 32 0.86 -27.91 -3.41
C LYS A 32 0.74 -26.66 -4.28
N TYR A 33 -0.42 -26.02 -4.29
CA TYR A 33 -0.73 -24.82 -5.05
C TYR A 33 -0.82 -23.55 -4.19
N LYS A 34 -0.41 -23.60 -2.91
CA LYS A 34 -0.53 -22.50 -1.94
C LYS A 34 -0.11 -21.13 -2.49
N ASP A 35 1.00 -21.07 -3.24
CA ASP A 35 1.55 -19.83 -3.78
C ASP A 35 0.79 -19.30 -5.02
N LYS A 36 -0.16 -20.10 -5.55
CA LYS A 36 -0.99 -19.75 -6.72
C LYS A 36 -2.46 -19.57 -6.37
N LEU A 37 -2.86 -19.90 -5.14
CA LEU A 37 -4.25 -19.81 -4.69
C LEU A 37 -4.52 -18.46 -4.04
N HIS A 38 -5.38 -17.67 -4.67
CA HIS A 38 -6.02 -16.52 -4.05
C HIS A 38 -7.48 -16.88 -3.75
N ILE A 39 -7.83 -16.93 -2.47
CA ILE A 39 -9.17 -17.31 -2.01
C ILE A 39 -9.82 -16.12 -1.34
N ASN A 40 -10.96 -15.70 -1.86
CA ASN A 40 -11.82 -14.71 -1.23
C ASN A 40 -13.11 -15.42 -0.78
N THR A 41 -13.54 -15.11 0.43
CA THR A 41 -14.81 -15.58 0.96
C THR A 41 -15.80 -14.43 1.00
N VAL A 42 -17.02 -14.69 0.57
CA VAL A 42 -18.14 -13.75 0.60
C VAL A 42 -19.36 -14.46 1.15
N THR A 43 -20.22 -13.75 1.89
CA THR A 43 -21.49 -14.31 2.34
C THR A 43 -22.49 -14.35 1.18
N LEU A 44 -23.42 -15.28 1.24
CA LEU A 44 -24.48 -15.42 0.22
C LEU A 44 -25.33 -14.15 0.15
N THR A 45 -25.67 -13.56 1.29
CA THR A 45 -26.47 -12.33 1.34
C THR A 45 -25.72 -11.14 0.72
N THR A 46 -24.41 -10.99 0.98
CA THR A 46 -23.59 -9.96 0.36
C THR A 46 -23.48 -10.19 -1.15
N PHE A 47 -23.14 -11.41 -1.56
CA PHE A 47 -23.03 -11.76 -2.98
C PHE A 47 -24.34 -11.51 -3.74
N TRP A 48 -25.49 -11.86 -3.14
CA TRP A 48 -26.79 -11.64 -3.72
C TRP A 48 -27.12 -10.14 -3.86
N ASN A 49 -26.85 -9.34 -2.83
CA ASN A 49 -27.05 -7.90 -2.90
C ASN A 49 -26.21 -7.26 -4.02
N GLU A 50 -24.96 -7.69 -4.17
CA GLU A 50 -24.08 -7.23 -5.25
C GLU A 50 -24.58 -7.67 -6.64
N VAL A 51 -25.19 -8.86 -6.75
CA VAL A 51 -25.87 -9.29 -7.98
C VAL A 51 -27.05 -8.36 -8.31
N LEU A 52 -27.86 -8.02 -7.31
CA LEU A 52 -29.06 -7.18 -7.50
C LEU A 52 -28.70 -5.77 -7.97
N VAL A 53 -27.62 -5.18 -7.46
CA VAL A 53 -27.16 -3.84 -7.89
C VAL A 53 -26.32 -3.90 -9.16
N GLY A 54 -25.90 -5.09 -9.59
CA GLY A 54 -25.09 -5.28 -10.78
C GLY A 54 -23.64 -4.83 -10.61
N GLU A 55 -23.04 -5.10 -9.43
CA GLU A 55 -21.64 -4.75 -9.13
C GLU A 55 -20.70 -5.41 -10.16
N PRO A 56 -19.81 -4.64 -10.81
CA PRO A 56 -18.97 -5.12 -11.91
C PRO A 56 -18.13 -6.36 -11.59
N ILE A 57 -17.59 -6.46 -10.35
CA ILE A 57 -16.78 -7.60 -9.93
C ILE A 57 -17.62 -8.86 -9.93
N VAL A 58 -18.81 -8.83 -9.31
CA VAL A 58 -19.70 -9.98 -9.21
C VAL A 58 -20.25 -10.38 -10.57
N ILE A 59 -20.59 -9.39 -11.42
CA ILE A 59 -21.00 -9.64 -12.81
C ILE A 59 -19.91 -10.38 -13.59
N ASN A 60 -18.64 -10.00 -13.40
CA ASN A 60 -17.53 -10.68 -14.05
C ASN A 60 -17.29 -12.09 -13.49
N VAL A 61 -17.49 -12.28 -12.17
CA VAL A 61 -17.46 -13.62 -11.55
C VAL A 61 -18.53 -14.53 -12.18
N ILE A 62 -19.77 -14.05 -12.31
CA ILE A 62 -20.86 -14.82 -12.92
C ILE A 62 -20.56 -15.09 -14.41
N ARG A 63 -20.06 -14.11 -15.14
CA ARG A 63 -19.81 -14.22 -16.59
C ARG A 63 -18.70 -15.20 -16.94
N TYR A 64 -17.58 -15.12 -16.23
CA TYR A 64 -16.35 -15.84 -16.56
C TYR A 64 -16.01 -16.97 -15.59
N GLY A 65 -16.64 -17.00 -14.42
CA GLY A 65 -16.39 -18.02 -13.41
C GLY A 65 -16.87 -19.40 -13.85
N VAL A 66 -16.21 -20.42 -13.29
CA VAL A 66 -16.60 -21.81 -13.42
C VAL A 66 -16.92 -22.32 -12.01
N ALA A 67 -18.12 -22.83 -11.81
CA ALA A 67 -18.50 -23.43 -10.55
C ALA A 67 -17.74 -24.75 -10.37
N LEU A 68 -16.97 -24.85 -9.30
CA LEU A 68 -16.35 -26.12 -8.88
C LEU A 68 -17.34 -26.96 -8.09
N ILE A 69 -18.17 -26.30 -7.28
CA ILE A 69 -19.28 -26.89 -6.53
C ILE A 69 -20.44 -25.91 -6.65
N ASP A 70 -21.60 -26.36 -7.11
CA ASP A 70 -22.80 -25.55 -7.28
C ASP A 70 -24.03 -26.27 -6.68
N PHE A 71 -24.32 -25.93 -5.42
CA PHE A 71 -25.49 -26.50 -4.75
C PHE A 71 -26.80 -25.94 -5.32
N GLY A 72 -27.64 -26.84 -5.76
CA GLY A 72 -28.98 -26.49 -6.30
C GLY A 72 -28.95 -25.69 -7.62
N GLY A 73 -27.82 -25.62 -8.32
CA GLY A 73 -27.73 -24.90 -9.59
C GLY A 73 -27.81 -23.37 -9.43
N PHE A 74 -27.46 -22.85 -8.26
CA PHE A 74 -27.51 -21.42 -7.94
C PHE A 74 -26.66 -20.57 -8.92
N PHE A 75 -25.41 -20.97 -9.11
CA PHE A 75 -24.48 -20.21 -9.94
C PHE A 75 -24.83 -20.30 -11.43
N GLU A 76 -25.18 -21.48 -11.92
CA GLU A 76 -25.61 -21.66 -13.32
C GLU A 76 -26.92 -20.91 -13.61
N THR A 77 -27.83 -20.81 -12.63
CA THR A 77 -29.05 -19.99 -12.76
C THR A 77 -28.70 -18.52 -12.94
N LEU A 78 -27.73 -17.98 -12.17
CA LEU A 78 -27.28 -16.61 -12.30
C LEU A 78 -26.64 -16.34 -13.67
N LYS A 79 -25.88 -17.27 -14.23
CA LYS A 79 -25.34 -17.18 -15.59
C LYS A 79 -26.46 -17.04 -16.64
N ILE A 80 -27.49 -17.84 -16.52
CA ILE A 80 -28.66 -17.78 -17.42
C ILE A 80 -29.36 -16.43 -17.30
N LEU A 81 -29.57 -15.93 -16.07
CA LEU A 81 -30.20 -14.63 -15.83
C LEU A 81 -29.36 -13.48 -16.41
N LEU A 82 -28.04 -13.53 -16.25
CA LEU A 82 -27.13 -12.55 -16.82
C LEU A 82 -27.19 -12.58 -18.36
N ALA A 83 -27.10 -13.76 -18.96
CA ALA A 83 -27.17 -13.94 -20.42
C ALA A 83 -28.49 -13.44 -21.01
N ARG A 84 -29.60 -13.55 -20.27
CA ARG A 84 -30.92 -13.05 -20.65
C ARG A 84 -31.11 -11.55 -20.35
N GLY A 85 -30.08 -10.84 -19.88
CA GLY A 85 -30.14 -9.42 -19.54
C GLY A 85 -31.05 -9.08 -18.35
N ARG A 86 -31.31 -10.06 -17.46
CA ARG A 86 -32.12 -9.88 -16.24
C ARG A 86 -31.31 -9.30 -15.09
N ILE A 87 -29.99 -9.42 -15.15
CA ILE A 87 -29.05 -8.78 -14.22
C ILE A 87 -28.40 -7.64 -14.98
N ARG A 88 -28.60 -6.41 -14.49
CA ARG A 88 -28.08 -5.18 -15.11
C ARG A 88 -27.51 -4.26 -14.03
N PRO A 89 -26.43 -3.52 -14.34
CA PRO A 89 -25.94 -2.50 -13.41
C PRO A 89 -27.03 -1.48 -13.08
N SER A 90 -27.17 -1.17 -11.81
CA SER A 90 -28.03 -0.09 -11.34
C SER A 90 -27.36 1.28 -11.60
N ALA A 91 -28.17 2.34 -11.64
CA ALA A 91 -27.66 3.72 -11.73
C ALA A 91 -26.70 4.03 -10.57
N GLU A 92 -26.97 3.48 -9.37
CA GLU A 92 -26.13 3.61 -8.19
C GLU A 92 -24.78 2.91 -8.37
N ALA A 93 -24.74 1.68 -8.91
CA ALA A 93 -23.51 0.96 -9.18
C ALA A 93 -22.63 1.71 -10.19
N ILE A 94 -23.24 2.29 -11.23
CA ILE A 94 -22.53 3.12 -12.22
C ILE A 94 -21.92 4.35 -11.52
N TYR A 95 -22.71 5.06 -10.71
CA TYR A 95 -22.27 6.23 -9.99
C TYR A 95 -21.14 5.91 -9.01
N ASN A 96 -21.26 4.84 -8.21
CA ASN A 96 -20.25 4.40 -7.28
C ASN A 96 -18.93 4.01 -7.97
N ALA A 97 -19.01 3.35 -9.13
CA ALA A 97 -17.81 3.03 -9.93
C ALA A 97 -17.12 4.31 -10.43
N LEU A 98 -17.92 5.29 -10.92
CA LEU A 98 -17.40 6.58 -11.37
C LEU A 98 -16.75 7.38 -10.24
N GLN A 99 -17.35 7.37 -9.03
CA GLN A 99 -16.80 8.04 -7.84
C GLN A 99 -15.47 7.42 -7.36
N ARG A 100 -15.29 6.12 -7.53
CA ARG A 100 -14.04 5.44 -7.15
C ARG A 100 -12.83 5.86 -8.00
N ALA A 101 -13.04 6.18 -9.26
CA ALA A 101 -11.95 6.54 -10.17
C ALA A 101 -11.11 7.76 -9.69
N PRO A 102 -11.71 8.93 -9.38
CA PRO A 102 -10.94 10.05 -8.84
C PRO A 102 -10.31 9.77 -7.47
N MET A 103 -10.93 8.91 -6.64
CA MET A 103 -10.32 8.48 -5.37
C MET A 103 -9.03 7.69 -5.60
N HIS A 104 -8.98 6.81 -6.61
CA HIS A 104 -7.75 6.09 -6.97
C HIS A 104 -6.67 7.05 -7.48
N LEU A 105 -7.04 8.04 -8.30
CA LEU A 105 -6.11 9.06 -8.76
C LEU A 105 -5.56 9.90 -7.59
N GLY A 106 -6.43 10.29 -6.64
CA GLY A 106 -6.02 10.97 -5.42
C GLY A 106 -5.02 10.16 -4.59
N ARG A 107 -5.27 8.86 -4.41
CA ARG A 107 -4.33 7.95 -3.72
C ARG A 107 -2.99 7.83 -4.43
N ALA A 108 -2.99 7.74 -5.76
CA ALA A 108 -1.77 7.68 -6.55
C ALA A 108 -0.94 8.97 -6.36
N LYS A 109 -1.58 10.14 -6.42
CA LYS A 109 -0.94 11.43 -6.18
C LYS A 109 -0.34 11.52 -4.77
N TYR A 110 -1.10 11.11 -3.76
CA TYR A 110 -0.61 11.06 -2.38
C TYR A 110 0.59 10.12 -2.20
N ALA A 111 0.55 8.93 -2.80
CA ALA A 111 1.65 7.97 -2.71
C ALA A 111 2.96 8.51 -3.31
N VAL A 112 2.86 9.32 -4.36
CA VAL A 112 3.98 10.01 -4.99
C VAL A 112 4.63 11.01 -4.02
N LEU A 113 3.84 11.84 -3.35
CA LEU A 113 4.34 12.80 -2.36
C LEU A 113 4.87 12.10 -1.09
N ALA A 114 4.24 11.01 -0.66
CA ALA A 114 4.69 10.23 0.50
C ALA A 114 6.08 9.59 0.30
N SER A 115 6.54 9.43 -0.94
CA SER A 115 7.90 8.96 -1.22
C SER A 115 8.97 9.97 -0.80
N ILE A 116 8.69 11.27 -0.86
CA ILE A 116 9.58 12.34 -0.38
C ILE A 116 9.69 12.27 1.15
N ASP A 117 8.57 12.12 1.86
CA ASP A 117 8.56 11.97 3.31
C ASP A 117 9.39 10.75 3.74
N SER A 118 9.21 9.60 3.09
CA SER A 118 9.98 8.40 3.36
C SER A 118 11.48 8.59 3.10
N SER A 119 11.86 9.29 2.03
CA SER A 119 13.25 9.61 1.71
C SER A 119 13.85 10.57 2.74
N TYR A 120 13.09 11.56 3.17
CA TYR A 120 13.49 12.48 4.23
C TYR A 120 13.79 11.75 5.55
N TRP A 121 12.88 10.88 6.01
CA TRP A 121 13.09 10.11 7.24
C TRP A 121 14.27 9.15 7.15
N ALA A 122 14.51 8.54 5.98
CA ALA A 122 15.71 7.72 5.77
C ALA A 122 17.00 8.54 5.93
N MET A 123 17.01 9.79 5.45
CA MET A 123 18.16 10.68 5.62
C MET A 123 18.30 11.16 7.07
N VAL A 124 17.21 11.41 7.80
CA VAL A 124 17.24 11.74 9.24
C VAL A 124 17.84 10.58 10.04
N ASP A 125 17.29 9.38 9.91
CA ASP A 125 17.71 8.21 10.68
C ASP A 125 19.18 7.85 10.42
N SER A 126 19.62 7.88 9.16
CA SER A 126 21.01 7.63 8.81
C SER A 126 21.97 8.68 9.34
N SER A 127 21.54 9.97 9.37
CA SER A 127 22.30 11.05 9.99
C SER A 127 22.45 10.83 11.49
N HIS A 128 21.36 10.48 12.16
CA HIS A 128 21.39 10.16 13.60
C HIS A 128 22.35 9.02 13.89
N ALA A 129 22.31 7.94 13.09
CA ALA A 129 23.23 6.82 13.25
C ALA A 129 24.70 7.24 13.13
N ALA A 130 25.05 8.06 12.12
CA ALA A 130 26.41 8.56 11.93
C ALA A 130 26.86 9.48 13.08
N LEU A 131 25.97 10.36 13.54
CA LEU A 131 26.27 11.24 14.68
C LEU A 131 26.46 10.45 15.98
N MET A 132 25.60 9.46 16.26
CA MET A 132 25.73 8.57 17.42
C MET A 132 27.04 7.76 17.38
N ALA A 133 27.43 7.25 16.22
CA ALA A 133 28.70 6.54 16.05
C ALA A 133 29.91 7.48 16.30
N SER A 134 29.76 8.79 16.12
CA SER A 134 30.78 9.78 16.46
C SER A 134 30.76 10.22 17.94
N GLY A 135 29.89 9.65 18.77
CA GLY A 135 29.71 9.99 20.18
C GLY A 135 28.87 11.26 20.42
N LYS A 136 28.08 11.68 19.43
CA LYS A 136 27.19 12.84 19.56
C LYS A 136 25.76 12.41 19.85
N THR A 137 25.03 13.20 20.66
CA THR A 137 23.58 13.03 20.82
C THR A 137 22.87 13.53 19.60
N PRO A 138 21.93 12.77 18.99
CA PRO A 138 21.19 13.21 17.82
C PRO A 138 20.38 14.48 18.12
N PRO A 139 20.44 15.50 17.23
CA PRO A 139 19.64 16.71 17.37
C PRO A 139 18.24 16.52 16.77
N SER A 140 17.36 17.53 16.96
CA SER A 140 16.17 17.63 16.11
C SER A 140 16.55 17.83 14.64
N PRO A 141 15.70 17.42 13.69
CA PRO A 141 16.04 17.39 12.27
C PRO A 141 16.56 18.71 11.69
N GLU A 142 16.04 19.84 12.15
CA GLU A 142 16.44 21.18 11.72
C GLU A 142 17.92 21.52 12.02
N TYR A 143 18.53 20.87 13.02
CA TYR A 143 19.92 21.07 13.42
C TYR A 143 20.88 20.01 12.86
N ILE A 144 20.38 18.99 12.17
CA ILE A 144 21.21 17.95 11.54
C ILE A 144 22.25 18.55 10.58
N PRO A 145 21.89 19.48 9.65
CA PRO A 145 22.86 20.08 8.74
C PRO A 145 24.07 20.70 9.43
N ASP A 146 23.83 21.47 10.50
CA ASP A 146 24.91 22.14 11.24
C ASP A 146 25.79 21.11 11.95
N MET A 147 25.15 20.10 12.56
CA MET A 147 25.87 19.07 13.31
C MET A 147 26.68 18.15 12.40
N LEU A 148 26.19 17.80 11.21
CA LEU A 148 26.96 17.09 10.19
C LEU A 148 28.16 17.93 9.70
N THR A 149 27.92 19.21 9.49
CA THR A 149 28.98 20.15 9.07
C THR A 149 30.11 20.20 10.10
N GLU A 150 29.79 20.43 11.38
CA GLU A 150 30.78 20.50 12.46
C GLU A 150 31.50 19.18 12.70
N THR A 151 30.75 18.06 12.63
CA THR A 151 31.29 16.77 13.00
C THR A 151 32.12 16.12 11.90
N PHE A 152 31.69 16.26 10.66
CA PHE A 152 32.26 15.51 9.53
C PHE A 152 32.79 16.38 8.40
N VAL A 153 32.08 17.44 7.96
CA VAL A 153 32.50 18.24 6.80
C VAL A 153 33.78 19.02 7.14
N LYS A 154 33.81 19.74 8.26
CA LYS A 154 35.01 20.50 8.69
C LYS A 154 36.25 19.63 8.92
N LYS A 155 36.04 18.33 9.15
CA LYS A 155 37.12 17.33 9.30
C LYS A 155 37.47 16.64 7.99
N GLY A 156 36.89 17.01 6.87
CA GLY A 156 37.12 16.43 5.56
C GLY A 156 36.60 14.97 5.42
N LYS A 157 35.70 14.54 6.32
CA LYS A 157 35.15 13.18 6.33
C LYS A 157 33.84 13.06 5.52
N LEU A 158 33.18 14.17 5.22
CA LEU A 158 31.92 14.23 4.48
C LEU A 158 31.96 15.36 3.47
N ASN A 159 31.49 15.12 2.24
CA ASN A 159 31.35 16.18 1.25
C ASN A 159 30.15 17.06 1.59
N ILE A 160 30.33 18.37 1.46
CA ILE A 160 29.28 19.37 1.77
C ILE A 160 28.00 19.15 0.96
N LYS A 161 28.06 18.57 -0.24
CA LYS A 161 26.90 18.29 -1.08
C LYS A 161 25.81 17.49 -0.33
N PHE A 162 26.21 16.58 0.56
CA PHE A 162 25.26 15.77 1.34
C PHE A 162 24.49 16.64 2.34
N VAL A 163 25.14 17.62 2.95
CA VAL A 163 24.46 18.57 3.84
C VAL A 163 23.46 19.43 3.05
N GLU A 164 23.82 19.87 1.86
CA GLU A 164 22.91 20.63 1.00
C GLU A 164 21.71 19.79 0.55
N TRP A 165 21.92 18.54 0.17
CA TRP A 165 20.82 17.64 -0.16
C TRP A 165 19.87 17.39 1.01
N PHE A 166 20.41 17.27 2.23
CA PHE A 166 19.56 17.16 3.42
C PHE A 166 18.71 18.42 3.62
N LYS A 167 19.29 19.63 3.48
CA LYS A 167 18.54 20.88 3.58
C LYS A 167 17.42 20.96 2.55
N GLU A 168 17.72 20.58 1.31
CA GLU A 168 16.73 20.61 0.22
C GLU A 168 15.55 19.67 0.52
N ILE A 169 15.82 18.42 0.92
CA ILE A 169 14.75 17.46 1.20
C ILE A 169 13.96 17.83 2.47
N TYR A 170 14.63 18.36 3.49
CA TYR A 170 13.99 18.88 4.70
C TYR A 170 12.98 19.99 4.36
N ALA A 171 13.38 20.98 3.59
CA ALA A 171 12.51 22.05 3.17
C ALA A 171 11.34 21.55 2.33
N LEU A 172 11.60 20.63 1.39
CA LEU A 172 10.58 20.05 0.51
C LEU A 172 9.56 19.25 1.31
N ALA A 173 10.01 18.38 2.22
CA ALA A 173 9.11 17.58 3.09
C ALA A 173 8.24 18.50 3.97
N HIS A 174 8.82 19.61 4.45
CA HIS A 174 8.10 20.59 5.24
C HIS A 174 7.01 21.30 4.41
N TYR A 175 7.31 21.77 3.20
CA TYR A 175 6.33 22.40 2.29
C TYR A 175 5.21 21.43 1.90
N ILE A 176 5.52 20.16 1.67
CA ILE A 176 4.51 19.12 1.39
C ILE A 176 3.62 18.90 2.62
N SER A 177 4.20 18.82 3.83
CA SER A 177 3.43 18.58 5.06
C SER A 177 2.48 19.73 5.41
N HIS A 178 2.85 20.96 5.03
CA HIS A 178 1.99 22.14 5.18
C HIS A 178 1.03 22.38 4.00
N GLY A 179 1.06 21.51 2.98
CA GLY A 179 0.18 21.63 1.83
C GLY A 179 0.55 22.76 0.85
N GLU A 180 1.74 23.35 1.00
CA GLU A 180 2.24 24.41 0.11
C GLU A 180 2.67 23.84 -1.25
N ILE A 181 3.15 22.59 -1.26
CA ILE A 181 3.46 21.83 -2.47
C ILE A 181 2.53 20.61 -2.52
N SER A 182 1.71 20.54 -3.53
CA SER A 182 0.74 19.46 -3.75
C SER A 182 1.02 18.62 -4.99
N GLU A 183 2.03 18.97 -5.78
CA GLU A 183 2.42 18.26 -7.01
C GLU A 183 3.93 18.32 -7.20
N LEU A 184 4.51 17.18 -7.58
CA LEU A 184 5.89 17.04 -8.03
C LEU A 184 5.91 16.18 -9.29
N SER A 185 6.82 16.49 -10.20
CA SER A 185 7.03 15.63 -11.37
C SER A 185 7.74 14.34 -10.99
N GLY A 186 7.51 13.26 -11.75
CA GLY A 186 8.21 11.99 -11.52
C GLY A 186 9.74 12.12 -11.60
N LYS A 187 10.26 13.06 -12.41
CA LYS A 187 11.70 13.34 -12.49
C LYS A 187 12.25 13.96 -11.22
N GLU A 188 11.54 14.92 -10.63
CA GLU A 188 11.94 15.53 -9.36
C GLU A 188 11.98 14.49 -8.25
N ILE A 189 10.97 13.65 -8.15
CA ILE A 189 10.90 12.58 -7.14
C ILE A 189 12.08 11.62 -7.30
N GLU A 190 12.38 11.20 -8.52
CA GLU A 190 13.48 10.28 -8.78
C GLU A 190 14.83 10.89 -8.37
N ILE A 191 15.05 12.18 -8.63
CA ILE A 191 16.26 12.91 -8.18
C ILE A 191 16.39 12.86 -6.66
N TYR A 192 15.31 13.16 -5.92
CA TYR A 192 15.36 13.13 -4.45
C TYR A 192 15.56 11.72 -3.91
N ARG A 193 14.94 10.71 -4.52
CA ARG A 193 15.11 9.31 -4.14
C ARG A 193 16.56 8.84 -4.34
N GLU A 194 17.17 9.15 -5.49
CA GLU A 194 18.56 8.82 -5.78
C GLU A 194 19.52 9.53 -4.82
N ARG A 195 19.27 10.80 -4.52
CA ARG A 195 20.06 11.56 -3.54
C ARG A 195 19.95 10.98 -2.13
N ALA A 196 18.76 10.57 -1.71
CA ALA A 196 18.54 9.92 -0.43
C ALA A 196 19.29 8.59 -0.34
N ASP A 197 19.25 7.77 -1.38
CA ASP A 197 19.97 6.49 -1.45
C ASP A 197 21.50 6.70 -1.31
N GLN A 198 22.07 7.63 -2.09
CA GLN A 198 23.47 7.98 -1.99
C GLN A 198 23.84 8.55 -0.62
N PHE A 199 22.96 9.36 -0.04
CA PHE A 199 23.16 9.94 1.29
C PHE A 199 23.21 8.85 2.37
N VAL A 200 22.24 7.96 2.38
CA VAL A 200 22.16 6.82 3.32
C VAL A 200 23.41 5.95 3.19
N GLY A 201 23.83 5.65 1.96
CA GLY A 201 25.06 4.90 1.71
C GLY A 201 26.30 5.56 2.27
N GLU A 202 26.44 6.90 2.15
CA GLU A 202 27.57 7.64 2.72
C GLU A 202 27.53 7.67 4.25
N MET A 203 26.34 7.86 4.85
CA MET A 203 26.18 7.78 6.31
C MET A 203 26.56 6.40 6.85
N ALA A 204 26.11 5.33 6.18
CA ALA A 204 26.48 3.96 6.54
C ALA A 204 28.01 3.73 6.47
N SER A 205 28.67 4.28 5.43
CA SER A 205 30.12 4.24 5.30
C SER A 205 30.83 4.97 6.46
N LEU A 206 30.30 6.13 6.87
CA LEU A 206 30.83 6.86 8.05
C LEU A 206 30.68 6.03 9.32
N VAL A 207 29.53 5.43 9.57
CA VAL A 207 29.31 4.55 10.73
C VAL A 207 30.33 3.42 10.76
N THR A 208 30.51 2.72 9.63
CA THR A 208 31.48 1.60 9.55
C THR A 208 32.94 2.04 9.79
N LYS A 209 33.30 3.26 9.41
CA LYS A 209 34.67 3.80 9.65
C LYS A 209 34.89 4.27 11.07
N LEU A 210 33.83 4.48 11.84
CA LEU A 210 33.89 4.99 13.23
C LEU A 210 33.68 3.88 14.27
N SER A 211 33.11 2.75 13.85
CA SER A 211 32.99 1.51 14.64
C SER A 211 34.26 0.69 14.58
#